data_fa036e85103695c974fd94e0927e48f2
#
_entry.id   fa036e85103695c974fd94e0927e48f2
#
_cell.length_a   1.000
_cell.length_b   1.000
_cell.length_c   1.000
_cell.angle_alpha   90.00
_cell.angle_beta   90.00
_cell.angle_gamma   90.00
#
_symmetry.space_group_name_H-M   'P 1'
#
loop_
_entity.id
_entity.type
_entity.pdbx_description
1 polymer ?
#
loop_
_entity_poly.entity_id
_entity_poly.type
_entity_poly.pdbx_seq_one_letter_code
_entity_poly.pdbx_strand_id
1 'polypeptide(L)'
;MKRLQKRLHGHIVVCGFGLSGSVAVRELLESGVDPNSIIVIDQQQSALESATALGVAGLLGDPSREDILQQAAIRVAKAVIVTVSDDQTAILVTLSIRSIAPETKIVVRIQEHVFQRQLRQAGADVIVSSTKIGGLLLADAVESRYIVPFVNDLLSARGRVTLLERPAAPREVGRATNTVTGMLIVGLVHDGRMFSFYEDAPRTIEEGDVLIVMESTRATRTEEA
;
A
#
# COMPACT_ATOMS: atom_id res chain seq x y z
N MET A 1 -18.28 18.97 -6.82
CA MET A 1 -18.25 18.15 -5.59
C MET A 1 -19.41 17.15 -5.51
N LYS A 2 -20.70 17.50 -5.37
CA LYS A 2 -21.82 16.53 -5.27
C LYS A 2 -21.94 15.53 -6.44
N ARG A 3 -21.47 15.88 -7.65
CA ARG A 3 -21.44 14.93 -8.80
C ARG A 3 -20.30 13.93 -8.73
N LEU A 4 -19.16 14.29 -8.12
CA LEU A 4 -18.01 13.41 -7.90
C LEU A 4 -18.39 12.33 -6.87
N GLN A 5 -18.98 12.71 -5.74
CA GLN A 5 -19.39 11.79 -4.67
C GLN A 5 -20.35 10.67 -5.13
N LYS A 6 -21.24 10.93 -6.09
CA LYS A 6 -22.19 9.91 -6.61
C LYS A 6 -21.52 8.83 -7.49
N ARG A 7 -20.28 9.03 -7.93
CA ARG A 7 -19.51 8.11 -8.77
C ARG A 7 -18.40 7.38 -8.01
N LEU A 8 -18.09 7.83 -6.79
CA LEU A 8 -17.02 7.27 -5.98
C LEU A 8 -17.50 6.00 -5.29
N HIS A 9 -16.94 4.88 -5.66
CA HIS A 9 -17.08 3.59 -4.99
C HIS A 9 -15.79 2.79 -5.20
N GLY A 10 -15.24 2.26 -4.13
CA GLY A 10 -14.01 1.50 -4.23
C GLY A 10 -12.75 2.32 -4.56
N HIS A 11 -12.80 3.64 -4.40
CA HIS A 11 -11.68 4.55 -4.64
C HIS A 11 -10.65 4.53 -3.48
N ILE A 12 -9.50 5.13 -3.71
CA ILE A 12 -8.43 5.31 -2.73
C ILE A 12 -8.42 6.77 -2.27
N VAL A 13 -8.34 6.99 -0.96
CA VAL A 13 -8.16 8.33 -0.39
C VAL A 13 -6.75 8.45 0.17
N VAL A 14 -6.05 9.55 -0.17
CA VAL A 14 -4.71 9.84 0.34
C VAL A 14 -4.79 11.10 1.20
N CYS A 15 -4.56 10.95 2.51
CA CYS A 15 -4.54 12.04 3.48
C CYS A 15 -3.11 12.54 3.66
N GLY A 16 -2.81 13.71 3.09
CA GLY A 16 -1.49 14.31 3.00
C GLY A 16 -0.80 14.03 1.65
N PHE A 17 -0.37 15.08 0.96
CA PHE A 17 0.32 15.00 -0.34
C PHE A 17 1.72 15.64 -0.28
N GLY A 18 2.42 15.38 0.81
CA GLY A 18 3.85 15.68 0.95
C GLY A 18 4.72 14.68 0.18
N LEU A 19 6.00 14.52 0.59
CA LEU A 19 6.95 13.62 -0.08
C LEU A 19 6.42 12.19 -0.19
N SER A 20 5.99 11.58 0.92
CA SER A 20 5.52 10.18 0.91
C SER A 20 4.20 10.00 0.17
N GLY A 21 3.24 10.91 0.34
CA GLY A 21 1.94 10.84 -0.33
C GLY A 21 2.06 10.99 -1.83
N SER A 22 2.90 11.91 -2.31
CA SER A 22 3.14 12.10 -3.75
C SER A 22 3.83 10.89 -4.40
N VAL A 23 4.77 10.23 -3.70
CA VAL A 23 5.38 8.99 -4.18
C VAL A 23 4.35 7.88 -4.24
N ALA A 24 3.55 7.68 -3.18
CA ALA A 24 2.53 6.64 -3.15
C ALA A 24 1.50 6.79 -4.28
N VAL A 25 1.03 8.02 -4.55
CA VAL A 25 0.10 8.30 -5.65
C VAL A 25 0.74 8.01 -7.01
N ARG A 26 2.00 8.42 -7.24
CA ARG A 26 2.70 8.12 -8.50
C ARG A 26 2.82 6.61 -8.74
N GLU A 27 3.21 5.85 -7.72
CA GLU A 27 3.33 4.38 -7.82
C GLU A 27 1.97 3.72 -8.09
N LEU A 28 0.88 4.20 -7.47
CA LEU A 28 -0.48 3.73 -7.76
C LEU A 28 -0.87 3.98 -9.23
N LEU A 29 -0.58 5.17 -9.74
CA LEU A 29 -0.86 5.52 -11.15
C LEU A 29 -0.01 4.67 -12.12
N GLU A 30 1.27 4.48 -11.80
CA GLU A 30 2.19 3.65 -12.60
C GLU A 30 1.84 2.17 -12.58
N SER A 31 1.20 1.69 -11.50
CA SER A 31 0.64 0.33 -11.42
C SER A 31 -0.72 0.17 -12.11
N GLY A 32 -1.23 1.22 -12.76
CA GLY A 32 -2.46 1.16 -13.58
C GLY A 32 -3.74 1.57 -12.83
N VAL A 33 -3.64 2.10 -11.62
CA VAL A 33 -4.82 2.63 -10.91
C VAL A 33 -5.34 3.87 -11.66
N ASP A 34 -6.65 3.89 -11.95
CA ASP A 34 -7.29 5.02 -12.63
C ASP A 34 -7.15 6.29 -11.77
N PRO A 35 -6.58 7.39 -12.30
CA PRO A 35 -6.47 8.65 -11.57
C PRO A 35 -7.83 9.17 -11.06
N ASN A 36 -8.93 8.88 -11.74
CA ASN A 36 -10.28 9.22 -11.29
C ASN A 36 -10.75 8.42 -10.06
N SER A 37 -10.06 7.34 -9.70
CA SER A 37 -10.31 6.53 -8.52
C SER A 37 -9.42 6.91 -7.33
N ILE A 38 -8.67 8.01 -7.41
CA ILE A 38 -7.83 8.51 -6.33
C ILE A 38 -8.31 9.90 -5.91
N ILE A 39 -8.43 10.15 -4.61
CA ILE A 39 -8.71 11.47 -4.03
C ILE A 39 -7.59 11.81 -3.06
N VAL A 40 -7.02 12.99 -3.20
CA VAL A 40 -6.04 13.55 -2.28
C VAL A 40 -6.72 14.58 -1.37
N ILE A 41 -6.49 14.48 -0.07
CA ILE A 41 -6.88 15.49 0.91
C ILE A 41 -5.60 16.15 1.43
N ASP A 42 -5.50 17.47 1.32
CA ASP A 42 -4.39 18.24 1.89
C ASP A 42 -4.85 19.63 2.33
N GLN A 43 -4.16 20.19 3.31
CA GLN A 43 -4.43 21.54 3.79
C GLN A 43 -3.76 22.63 2.92
N GLN A 44 -2.79 22.23 2.09
CA GLN A 44 -2.02 23.13 1.25
C GLN A 44 -2.52 23.11 -0.19
N GLN A 45 -2.91 24.27 -0.71
CA GLN A 45 -3.37 24.41 -2.09
C GLN A 45 -2.30 23.98 -3.10
N SER A 46 -1.03 24.28 -2.86
CA SER A 46 0.09 23.87 -3.74
C SER A 46 0.27 22.36 -3.85
N ALA A 47 -0.01 21.61 -2.77
CA ALA A 47 -0.01 20.15 -2.78
C ALA A 47 -1.13 19.63 -3.69
N LEU A 48 -2.32 20.22 -3.63
CA LEU A 48 -3.45 19.84 -4.48
C LEU A 48 -3.25 20.21 -5.96
N GLU A 49 -2.58 21.31 -6.24
CA GLU A 49 -2.17 21.66 -7.61
C GLU A 49 -1.22 20.60 -8.19
N SER A 50 -0.28 20.14 -7.38
CA SER A 50 0.63 19.04 -7.76
C SER A 50 -0.11 17.70 -7.96
N ALA A 51 -1.13 17.40 -7.16
CA ALA A 51 -1.97 16.21 -7.34
C ALA A 51 -2.81 16.33 -8.62
N THR A 52 -3.39 17.50 -8.87
CA THR A 52 -4.19 17.79 -10.08
C THR A 52 -3.35 17.67 -11.36
N ALA A 53 -2.08 18.06 -11.30
CA ALA A 53 -1.16 17.88 -12.43
C ALA A 53 -0.92 16.39 -12.78
N LEU A 54 -1.18 15.47 -11.86
CA LEU A 54 -1.18 14.02 -12.08
C LEU A 54 -2.55 13.47 -12.54
N GLY A 55 -3.55 14.33 -12.70
CA GLY A 55 -4.92 13.94 -13.07
C GLY A 55 -5.77 13.47 -11.87
N VAL A 56 -5.28 13.63 -10.64
CA VAL A 56 -5.94 13.15 -9.43
C VAL A 56 -6.79 14.26 -8.81
N ALA A 57 -7.97 13.91 -8.29
CA ALA A 57 -8.86 14.87 -7.64
C ALA A 57 -8.31 15.31 -6.28
N GLY A 58 -8.27 16.62 -6.05
CA GLY A 58 -7.87 17.26 -4.79
C GLY A 58 -9.06 17.77 -3.97
N LEU A 59 -9.00 17.60 -2.66
CA LEU A 59 -9.93 18.14 -1.68
C LEU A 59 -9.14 18.96 -0.65
N LEU A 60 -9.36 20.28 -0.64
CA LEU A 60 -8.71 21.19 0.32
C LEU A 60 -9.36 21.02 1.70
N GLY A 61 -8.58 20.66 2.71
CA GLY A 61 -9.06 20.54 4.07
C GLY A 61 -8.15 19.73 4.98
N ASP A 62 -8.52 19.72 6.25
CA ASP A 62 -7.85 18.95 7.28
C ASP A 62 -8.41 17.51 7.32
N PRO A 63 -7.61 16.47 7.05
CA PRO A 63 -8.07 15.10 7.04
C PRO A 63 -8.45 14.54 8.44
N SER A 64 -8.14 15.26 9.54
CA SER A 64 -8.64 14.89 10.87
C SER A 64 -10.13 15.22 11.08
N ARG A 65 -10.71 16.07 10.21
CA ARG A 65 -12.10 16.53 10.30
C ARG A 65 -13.05 15.55 9.61
N GLU A 66 -14.10 15.17 10.31
CA GLU A 66 -15.11 14.24 9.78
C GLU A 66 -15.85 14.79 8.54
N ASP A 67 -16.14 16.09 8.50
CA ASP A 67 -16.83 16.70 7.36
C ASP A 67 -16.00 16.64 6.07
N ILE A 68 -14.68 16.74 6.18
CA ILE A 68 -13.75 16.57 5.05
C ILE A 68 -13.68 15.10 4.60
N LEU A 69 -13.58 14.17 5.55
CA LEU A 69 -13.58 12.73 5.26
C LEU A 69 -14.90 12.28 4.62
N GLN A 70 -16.04 12.82 5.06
CA GLN A 70 -17.34 12.57 4.43
C GLN A 70 -17.42 13.14 3.01
N GLN A 71 -16.82 14.32 2.75
CA GLN A 71 -16.73 14.87 1.39
C GLN A 71 -15.91 13.98 0.46
N ALA A 72 -14.88 13.32 0.98
CA ALA A 72 -14.09 12.33 0.25
C ALA A 72 -14.79 10.96 0.11
N ALA A 73 -16.04 10.82 0.57
CA ALA A 73 -16.83 9.59 0.53
C ALA A 73 -16.11 8.39 1.16
N ILE A 74 -15.43 8.59 2.30
CA ILE A 74 -14.56 7.61 2.96
C ILE A 74 -15.25 6.28 3.24
N ARG A 75 -16.58 6.27 3.50
CA ARG A 75 -17.37 5.06 3.81
C ARG A 75 -17.40 4.02 2.70
N VAL A 76 -17.18 4.44 1.48
CA VAL A 76 -17.20 3.57 0.29
C VAL A 76 -15.83 3.52 -0.39
N ALA A 77 -14.80 4.01 0.27
CA ALA A 77 -13.43 3.91 -0.18
C ALA A 77 -12.91 2.46 -0.01
N LYS A 78 -12.13 1.98 -0.98
CA LYS A 78 -11.42 0.71 -0.89
C LYS A 78 -10.32 0.76 0.17
N ALA A 79 -9.60 1.88 0.24
CA ALA A 79 -8.51 2.07 1.17
C ALA A 79 -8.24 3.55 1.41
N VAL A 80 -7.62 3.84 2.56
CA VAL A 80 -7.10 5.16 2.90
C VAL A 80 -5.61 5.04 3.22
N ILE A 81 -4.81 5.93 2.62
CA ILE A 81 -3.40 6.07 2.91
C ILE A 81 -3.21 7.36 3.71
N VAL A 82 -2.69 7.25 4.93
CA VAL A 82 -2.44 8.39 5.81
C VAL A 82 -0.94 8.69 5.80
N THR A 83 -0.59 9.85 5.24
CA THR A 83 0.81 10.31 5.08
C THR A 83 0.98 11.77 5.54
N VAL A 84 0.19 12.17 6.53
CA VAL A 84 0.30 13.50 7.16
C VAL A 84 1.68 13.72 7.79
N SER A 85 2.02 14.98 8.10
CA SER A 85 3.37 15.39 8.46
C SER A 85 3.89 14.80 9.77
N ASP A 86 3.00 14.59 10.76
CA ASP A 86 3.38 14.12 12.10
C ASP A 86 2.52 12.93 12.55
N ASP A 87 3.10 12.12 13.44
CA ASP A 87 2.49 10.86 13.90
C ASP A 87 1.30 11.07 14.83
N GLN A 88 1.20 12.20 15.54
CA GLN A 88 0.06 12.52 16.41
C GLN A 88 -1.17 12.84 15.57
N THR A 89 -1.01 13.65 14.53
CA THR A 89 -2.05 13.91 13.53
C THR A 89 -2.44 12.61 12.82
N ALA A 90 -1.49 11.73 12.51
CA ALA A 90 -1.79 10.43 11.90
C ALA A 90 -2.70 9.56 12.78
N ILE A 91 -2.51 9.56 14.11
CA ILE A 91 -3.38 8.87 15.06
C ILE A 91 -4.80 9.47 15.03
N LEU A 92 -4.93 10.80 15.07
CA LEU A 92 -6.24 11.48 15.03
C LEU A 92 -6.98 11.18 13.73
N VAL A 93 -6.31 11.28 12.59
CA VAL A 93 -6.88 10.96 11.27
C VAL A 93 -7.35 9.50 11.24
N THR A 94 -6.52 8.56 11.74
CA THR A 94 -6.87 7.14 11.78
C THR A 94 -8.11 6.87 12.63
N LEU A 95 -8.21 7.48 13.82
CA LEU A 95 -9.38 7.40 14.69
C LEU A 95 -10.64 7.93 14.00
N SER A 96 -10.55 9.11 13.37
CA SER A 96 -11.67 9.72 12.65
C SER A 96 -12.14 8.83 11.48
N ILE A 97 -11.20 8.27 10.72
CA ILE A 97 -11.54 7.34 9.62
C ILE A 97 -12.24 6.10 10.17
N ARG A 98 -11.67 5.43 11.19
CA ARG A 98 -12.21 4.19 11.73
C ARG A 98 -13.60 4.40 12.35
N SER A 99 -13.86 5.55 12.96
CA SER A 99 -15.18 5.93 13.47
C SER A 99 -16.24 6.04 12.38
N ILE A 100 -15.88 6.59 11.21
CA ILE A 100 -16.80 6.82 10.09
C ILE A 100 -16.94 5.58 9.21
N ALA A 101 -15.84 4.88 8.97
CA ALA A 101 -15.71 3.77 8.01
C ALA A 101 -15.01 2.56 8.67
N PRO A 102 -15.73 1.77 9.48
CA PRO A 102 -15.16 0.68 10.29
C PRO A 102 -14.42 -0.38 9.48
N GLU A 103 -14.86 -0.65 8.24
CA GLU A 103 -14.33 -1.74 7.39
C GLU A 103 -13.29 -1.27 6.36
N THR A 104 -13.08 0.03 6.22
CA THR A 104 -12.14 0.56 5.23
C THR A 104 -10.70 0.24 5.63
N LYS A 105 -9.89 -0.28 4.70
CA LYS A 105 -8.47 -0.55 4.91
C LYS A 105 -7.71 0.76 5.14
N ILE A 106 -6.98 0.86 6.26
CA ILE A 106 -6.21 2.04 6.64
C ILE A 106 -4.72 1.70 6.64
N VAL A 107 -3.97 2.34 5.75
CA VAL A 107 -2.51 2.24 5.67
C VAL A 107 -1.91 3.54 6.18
N VAL A 108 -1.05 3.48 7.20
CA VAL A 108 -0.50 4.68 7.85
C VAL A 108 1.01 4.69 7.77
N ARG A 109 1.57 5.82 7.35
CA ARG A 109 3.00 6.08 7.48
C ARG A 109 3.32 6.63 8.87
N ILE A 110 4.38 6.11 9.50
CA ILE A 110 4.96 6.66 10.72
C ILE A 110 6.41 7.05 10.54
N GLN A 111 6.83 8.03 11.31
CA GLN A 111 8.25 8.43 11.43
C GLN A 111 8.89 7.78 12.66
N GLU A 112 8.22 7.81 13.80
CA GLU A 112 8.73 7.32 15.07
C GLU A 112 8.05 6.01 15.49
N HIS A 113 8.85 4.98 15.73
CA HIS A 113 8.36 3.65 16.08
C HIS A 113 7.53 3.62 17.38
N VAL A 114 7.71 4.60 18.26
CA VAL A 114 7.00 4.70 19.54
C VAL A 114 5.48 4.79 19.36
N PHE A 115 4.99 5.37 18.27
CA PHE A 115 3.57 5.53 17.98
C PHE A 115 2.90 4.30 17.31
N GLN A 116 3.65 3.25 17.01
CA GLN A 116 3.11 2.06 16.33
C GLN A 116 1.97 1.39 17.12
N ARG A 117 2.10 1.31 18.45
CA ARG A 117 1.07 0.72 19.31
C ARG A 117 -0.21 1.54 19.29
N GLN A 118 -0.10 2.87 19.41
CA GLN A 118 -1.23 3.77 19.40
C GLN A 118 -1.98 3.74 18.07
N LEU A 119 -1.27 3.69 16.95
CA LEU A 119 -1.89 3.56 15.62
C LEU A 119 -2.62 2.24 15.43
N ARG A 120 -2.08 1.12 15.93
CA ARG A 120 -2.83 -0.15 15.94
C ARG A 120 -4.11 -0.06 16.77
N GLN A 121 -4.05 0.56 17.94
CA GLN A 121 -5.22 0.79 18.80
C GLN A 121 -6.22 1.76 18.16
N ALA A 122 -5.76 2.74 17.39
CA ALA A 122 -6.60 3.64 16.60
C ALA A 122 -7.28 2.94 15.41
N GLY A 123 -6.86 1.72 15.06
CA GLY A 123 -7.46 0.91 14.00
C GLY A 123 -6.71 0.95 12.67
N ALA A 124 -5.41 1.28 12.66
CA ALA A 124 -4.58 1.12 11.47
C ALA A 124 -4.39 -0.36 11.13
N ASP A 125 -4.69 -0.76 9.89
CA ASP A 125 -4.51 -2.14 9.41
C ASP A 125 -3.05 -2.40 9.04
N VAL A 126 -2.40 -1.41 8.40
CA VAL A 126 -1.00 -1.50 7.98
C VAL A 126 -0.26 -0.24 8.43
N ILE A 127 0.90 -0.44 9.05
CA ILE A 127 1.76 0.66 9.51
C ILE A 127 3.12 0.53 8.82
N VAL A 128 3.50 1.58 8.09
CA VAL A 128 4.75 1.66 7.35
C VAL A 128 5.68 2.67 8.02
N SER A 129 6.81 2.21 8.56
CA SER A 129 7.86 3.09 9.08
C SER A 129 8.87 3.43 7.99
N SER A 130 8.67 4.58 7.34
CA SER A 130 9.56 5.05 6.26
C SER A 130 10.99 5.30 6.75
N THR A 131 11.14 5.85 7.95
CA THR A 131 12.44 6.13 8.57
C THR A 131 13.21 4.83 8.84
N LYS A 132 12.53 3.78 9.36
CA LYS A 132 13.16 2.49 9.63
C LYS A 132 13.63 1.82 8.34
N ILE A 133 12.76 1.75 7.33
CA ILE A 133 13.08 1.14 6.03
C ILE A 133 14.25 1.89 5.39
N GLY A 134 14.20 3.22 5.35
CA GLY A 134 15.29 4.03 4.82
C GLY A 134 16.60 3.83 5.56
N GLY A 135 16.56 3.77 6.90
CA GLY A 135 17.74 3.52 7.73
C GLY A 135 18.39 2.15 7.48
N LEU A 136 17.57 1.10 7.31
CA LEU A 136 18.07 -0.24 6.97
C LEU A 136 18.76 -0.24 5.60
N LEU A 137 18.15 0.38 4.59
CA LEU A 137 18.74 0.48 3.25
C LEU A 137 20.03 1.31 3.23
N LEU A 138 20.11 2.36 4.04
CA LEU A 138 21.34 3.16 4.18
C LEU A 138 22.45 2.34 4.81
N ALA A 139 22.16 1.53 5.83
CA ALA A 139 23.15 0.66 6.46
C ALA A 139 23.68 -0.40 5.47
N ASP A 140 22.77 -1.07 4.75
CA ASP A 140 23.13 -2.08 3.74
C ASP A 140 23.95 -1.48 2.59
N ALA A 141 23.69 -0.24 2.21
CA ALA A 141 24.39 0.45 1.13
C ALA A 141 25.87 0.71 1.43
N VAL A 142 26.31 0.64 2.70
CA VAL A 142 27.71 0.79 3.08
C VAL A 142 28.56 -0.36 2.51
N GLU A 143 28.03 -1.58 2.55
CA GLU A 143 28.77 -2.78 2.13
C GLU A 143 28.27 -3.36 0.80
N SER A 144 27.06 -3.00 0.39
CA SER A 144 26.41 -3.57 -0.79
C SER A 144 26.16 -2.52 -1.88
N ARG A 145 26.68 -2.79 -3.08
CA ARG A 145 26.47 -1.95 -4.27
C ARG A 145 25.13 -2.19 -4.95
N TYR A 146 24.56 -3.38 -4.83
CA TYR A 146 23.43 -3.83 -5.67
C TYR A 146 22.11 -4.03 -4.92
N ILE A 147 22.12 -4.12 -3.59
CA ILE A 147 20.89 -4.34 -2.80
C ILE A 147 19.92 -3.18 -2.96
N VAL A 148 20.37 -1.93 -2.79
CA VAL A 148 19.47 -0.76 -2.89
C VAL A 148 18.84 -0.63 -4.28
N PRO A 149 19.60 -0.71 -5.41
CA PRO A 149 19.00 -0.74 -6.75
C PRO A 149 18.02 -1.90 -6.94
N PHE A 150 18.30 -3.09 -6.42
CA PHE A 150 17.40 -4.25 -6.52
C PHE A 150 16.12 -4.04 -5.73
N VAL A 151 16.19 -3.54 -4.50
CA VAL A 151 14.99 -3.25 -3.69
C VAL A 151 14.14 -2.16 -4.34
N ASN A 152 14.76 -1.12 -4.89
CA ASN A 152 14.03 -0.09 -5.62
C ASN A 152 13.31 -0.65 -6.86
N ASP A 153 13.98 -1.54 -7.62
CA ASP A 153 13.37 -2.23 -8.77
C ASP A 153 12.19 -3.10 -8.31
N LEU A 154 12.33 -3.84 -7.20
CA LEU A 154 11.32 -4.72 -6.64
C LEU A 154 10.07 -3.98 -6.13
N LEU A 155 10.23 -2.78 -5.57
CA LEU A 155 9.14 -2.00 -5.01
C LEU A 155 8.49 -1.05 -6.02
N SER A 156 9.11 -0.83 -7.18
CA SER A 156 8.59 0.08 -8.20
C SER A 156 7.60 -0.62 -9.12
N ALA A 157 6.49 0.05 -9.41
CA ALA A 157 5.52 -0.39 -10.42
C ALA A 157 6.13 -0.54 -11.83
N ARG A 158 7.25 0.13 -12.11
CA ARG A 158 8.03 0.01 -13.36
C ARG A 158 9.19 -0.97 -13.25
N GLY A 159 9.35 -1.62 -12.11
CA GLY A 159 10.40 -2.61 -11.88
C GLY A 159 10.35 -3.76 -12.88
N ARG A 160 11.48 -4.43 -13.06
CA ARG A 160 11.60 -5.64 -13.90
C ARG A 160 11.14 -6.88 -13.16
N VAL A 161 11.11 -6.81 -11.83
CA VAL A 161 10.63 -7.83 -10.92
C VAL A 161 9.47 -7.26 -10.13
N THR A 162 8.41 -8.01 -9.99
CA THR A 162 7.23 -7.63 -9.19
C THR A 162 7.15 -8.54 -7.97
N LEU A 163 6.95 -7.94 -6.80
CA LEU A 163 6.56 -8.64 -5.57
C LEU A 163 5.05 -8.47 -5.40
N LEU A 164 4.31 -9.56 -5.40
CA LEU A 164 2.86 -9.52 -5.27
C LEU A 164 2.33 -10.60 -4.32
N GLU A 165 1.18 -10.32 -3.74
CA GLU A 165 0.40 -11.21 -2.91
C GLU A 165 -0.83 -11.64 -3.70
N ARG A 166 -1.05 -12.96 -3.85
CA ARG A 166 -2.19 -13.51 -4.57
C ARG A 166 -2.65 -14.84 -3.98
N PRO A 167 -3.94 -15.21 -4.13
CA PRO A 167 -4.40 -16.56 -3.83
C PRO A 167 -3.63 -17.61 -4.63
N ALA A 168 -3.45 -18.80 -4.04
CA ALA A 168 -2.92 -19.94 -4.75
C ALA A 168 -3.85 -20.34 -5.91
N ALA A 169 -3.28 -20.53 -7.09
CA ALA A 169 -4.05 -21.00 -8.24
C ALA A 169 -4.36 -22.51 -8.10
N PRO A 170 -5.49 -23.00 -8.65
CA PRO A 170 -5.84 -24.44 -8.56
C PRO A 170 -4.74 -25.39 -9.04
N ARG A 171 -3.96 -24.99 -10.06
CA ARG A 171 -2.81 -25.75 -10.61
C ARG A 171 -1.61 -25.83 -9.66
N GLU A 172 -1.58 -25.02 -8.61
CA GLU A 172 -0.50 -24.95 -7.63
C GLU A 172 -0.81 -25.74 -6.35
N VAL A 173 -2.10 -25.96 -6.08
CA VAL A 173 -2.56 -26.76 -4.92
C VAL A 173 -2.02 -28.18 -5.01
N GLY A 174 -1.53 -28.70 -3.89
CA GLY A 174 -0.88 -30.00 -3.77
C GLY A 174 0.59 -30.02 -4.17
N ARG A 175 1.15 -28.92 -4.68
CA ARG A 175 2.58 -28.80 -5.02
C ARG A 175 3.36 -28.23 -3.86
N ALA A 176 4.63 -28.62 -3.75
CA ALA A 176 5.53 -27.98 -2.80
C ALA A 176 5.95 -26.59 -3.33
N THR A 177 6.08 -25.61 -2.44
CA THR A 177 6.39 -24.21 -2.79
C THR A 177 7.65 -24.05 -3.65
N ASN A 178 8.64 -24.91 -3.47
CA ASN A 178 9.90 -24.91 -4.24
C ASN A 178 9.82 -25.63 -5.60
N THR A 179 8.68 -26.25 -5.94
CA THR A 179 8.49 -26.94 -7.22
C THR A 179 7.67 -26.15 -8.23
N VAL A 180 7.14 -25.01 -7.84
CA VAL A 180 6.42 -24.10 -8.75
C VAL A 180 7.44 -23.35 -9.59
N THR A 181 7.27 -23.40 -10.92
CA THR A 181 8.20 -22.77 -11.89
C THR A 181 7.62 -21.49 -12.46
N GLY A 182 8.50 -20.61 -12.93
CA GLY A 182 8.12 -19.31 -13.54
C GLY A 182 8.08 -18.15 -12.55
N MET A 183 8.14 -18.43 -11.25
CA MET A 183 8.17 -17.45 -10.17
C MET A 183 8.97 -17.97 -8.98
N LEU A 184 9.33 -17.09 -8.07
CA LEU A 184 9.89 -17.44 -6.78
C LEU A 184 8.85 -17.19 -5.69
N ILE A 185 8.40 -18.25 -5.00
CA ILE A 185 7.53 -18.12 -3.84
C ILE A 185 8.42 -17.76 -2.64
N VAL A 186 8.31 -16.54 -2.13
CA VAL A 186 9.09 -16.03 -1.00
C VAL A 186 8.33 -16.13 0.32
N GLY A 187 7.01 -16.33 0.28
CA GLY A 187 6.18 -16.56 1.44
C GLY A 187 4.87 -17.24 1.07
N LEU A 188 4.28 -17.91 2.06
CA LEU A 188 2.97 -18.54 1.99
C LEU A 188 2.20 -18.19 3.25
N VAL A 189 0.95 -17.76 3.12
CA VAL A 189 0.05 -17.49 4.24
C VAL A 189 -1.02 -18.58 4.27
N HIS A 190 -1.05 -19.35 5.37
CA HIS A 190 -2.02 -20.38 5.65
C HIS A 190 -2.68 -20.07 6.99
N ASP A 191 -4.00 -20.03 7.05
CA ASP A 191 -4.78 -19.70 8.25
C ASP A 191 -4.30 -18.42 8.98
N GLY A 192 -3.94 -17.39 8.20
CA GLY A 192 -3.47 -16.10 8.73
C GLY A 192 -2.04 -16.12 9.28
N ARG A 193 -1.33 -17.25 9.20
CA ARG A 193 0.08 -17.36 9.57
C ARG A 193 0.96 -17.37 8.34
N MET A 194 1.94 -16.47 8.33
CA MET A 194 2.94 -16.40 7.26
C MET A 194 4.08 -17.38 7.50
N PHE A 195 4.46 -18.11 6.47
CA PHE A 195 5.61 -19.00 6.38
C PHE A 195 6.55 -18.49 5.30
N SER A 196 7.83 -18.41 5.61
CA SER A 196 8.83 -17.85 4.70
C SER A 196 9.63 -18.96 4.00
N PHE A 197 10.24 -18.66 2.86
CA PHE A 197 11.00 -19.60 2.04
C PHE A 197 12.23 -20.20 2.74
N TYR A 198 12.70 -19.60 3.82
CA TYR A 198 13.87 -20.08 4.61
C TYR A 198 13.48 -21.00 5.78
N GLU A 199 12.22 -21.38 5.93
CA GLU A 199 11.83 -22.38 6.91
C GLU A 199 12.26 -23.78 6.46
N ASP A 200 12.55 -24.69 7.43
CA ASP A 200 13.30 -25.93 7.25
C ASP A 200 12.73 -26.95 6.22
N ALA A 201 11.49 -26.77 5.79
CA ALA A 201 10.89 -27.63 4.76
C ALA A 201 9.99 -26.83 3.83
N PRO A 202 10.04 -27.11 2.50
CA PRO A 202 9.08 -26.54 1.58
C PRO A 202 7.67 -27.01 1.93
N ARG A 203 6.73 -26.06 2.04
CA ARG A 203 5.34 -26.38 2.35
C ARG A 203 4.60 -26.82 1.10
N THR A 204 3.65 -27.75 1.30
CA THR A 204 2.64 -28.05 0.30
C THR A 204 1.61 -26.94 0.29
N ILE A 205 1.29 -26.42 -0.89
CA ILE A 205 0.30 -25.39 -1.10
C ILE A 205 -1.09 -26.02 -0.96
N GLU A 206 -1.94 -25.41 -0.15
CA GLU A 206 -3.32 -25.86 0.11
C GLU A 206 -4.34 -24.90 -0.51
N GLU A 207 -5.57 -25.35 -0.65
CA GLU A 207 -6.65 -24.50 -1.13
C GLU A 207 -6.93 -23.39 -0.08
N GLY A 208 -7.05 -22.15 -0.55
CA GLY A 208 -7.22 -20.98 0.31
C GLY A 208 -5.91 -20.32 0.75
N ASP A 209 -4.76 -20.92 0.47
CA ASP A 209 -3.47 -20.26 0.75
C ASP A 209 -3.28 -19.01 -0.08
N VAL A 210 -2.56 -18.04 0.51
CA VAL A 210 -2.11 -16.84 -0.17
C VAL A 210 -0.60 -16.92 -0.35
N LEU A 211 -0.14 -16.74 -1.58
CA LEU A 211 1.29 -16.79 -1.94
C LEU A 211 1.85 -15.37 -2.05
N ILE A 212 3.04 -15.16 -1.49
CA ILE A 212 3.86 -13.97 -1.74
C ILE A 212 4.91 -14.40 -2.76
N VAL A 213 4.82 -13.84 -3.97
CA VAL A 213 5.64 -14.29 -5.10
C VAL A 213 6.46 -13.14 -5.69
N MET A 214 7.66 -13.49 -6.14
CA MET A 214 8.48 -12.63 -6.99
C MET A 214 8.45 -13.19 -8.41
N GLU A 215 8.06 -12.38 -9.37
CA GLU A 215 8.00 -12.77 -10.77
C GLU A 215 8.45 -11.65 -11.71
N SER A 216 8.75 -12.00 -12.96
CA SER A 216 9.12 -11.01 -13.96
C SER A 216 7.90 -10.20 -14.40
N THR A 217 7.98 -8.88 -14.34
CA THR A 217 6.93 -7.96 -14.81
C THR A 217 6.53 -8.20 -16.27
N ARG A 218 7.41 -8.81 -17.09
CA ARG A 218 7.10 -9.21 -18.46
C ARG A 218 6.13 -10.38 -18.54
N ALA A 219 6.17 -11.31 -17.56
CA ALA A 219 5.27 -12.46 -17.54
C ALA A 219 3.84 -12.04 -17.20
N THR A 220 3.67 -11.16 -16.23
CA THR A 220 2.36 -10.68 -15.75
C THR A 220 1.59 -9.90 -16.83
N ARG A 221 2.27 -9.09 -17.64
CA ARG A 221 1.63 -8.32 -18.72
C ARG A 221 1.15 -9.15 -19.91
N THR A 222 1.61 -10.40 -20.04
CA THR A 222 1.24 -11.29 -21.14
C THR A 222 -0.01 -12.14 -20.79
N GLU A 223 -0.33 -12.29 -19.50
CA GLU A 223 -1.54 -13.01 -19.06
C GLU A 223 -2.80 -12.11 -18.98
N GLU A 224 -2.64 -10.78 -18.97
CA GLU A 224 -3.75 -9.80 -18.94
C GLU A 224 -4.13 -9.24 -20.35
N ALA A 225 -3.45 -9.63 -21.41
CA ALA A 225 -3.70 -9.22 -22.80
C ALA A 225 -4.40 -10.34 -23.60
#